data_b9c53434d2e2c8984f92a03a3a88bf23
#
_entry.id   b9c53434d2e2c8984f92a03a3a88bf23
#
_cell.length_a   1.000
_cell.length_b   1.000
_cell.length_c   1.000
_cell.angle_alpha   90.00
_cell.angle_beta   90.00
_cell.angle_gamma   90.00
#
_symmetry.space_group_name_H-M   'P 1'
#
loop_
_entity.id
_entity.type
_entity.pdbx_description
1 polymer ?
#
loop_
_entity_poly.entity_id
_entity_poly.type
_entity_poly.pdbx_seq_one_letter_code
_entity_poly.pdbx_strand_id
1 'polypeptide(L)'
;MEFVFVVPREKLFPDSYPHGYLPFGESSSRSNSLQGVLQQRVEEHGFYVEREYAERTPGLKQIIPYTIVERGGEVLCLTRTKSGGEARLHDKLSLGVGGHINPIDLTPGPEGQNARNPIARATEREVLEEELFVEGPHELRSVGLLNDDSNPVGAVHVGWVQVLSTQGDVRVREVDQLVGNFKSVSELQSMLEQGANFETWSSFLIPKLDLLISNPNCNTAPQPKHQTQ
;
A
#
# COMPACT_ATOMS: atom_id res chain seq x y z
N MET A 1 4.79 22.92 9.11
CA MET A 1 3.63 22.29 9.83
C MET A 1 2.93 21.40 8.81
N GLU A 2 2.92 20.11 9.05
CA GLU A 2 2.29 19.10 8.16
C GLU A 2 1.03 18.58 8.84
N PHE A 3 -0.07 18.44 8.09
CA PHE A 3 -1.31 17.81 8.55
C PHE A 3 -1.48 16.46 7.89
N VAL A 4 -1.85 15.46 8.69
CA VAL A 4 -2.07 14.07 8.25
C VAL A 4 -3.48 13.62 8.58
N PHE A 5 -4.01 12.73 7.76
CA PHE A 5 -5.34 12.16 7.94
C PHE A 5 -5.29 11.02 8.95
N VAL A 6 -6.17 11.08 9.93
CA VAL A 6 -6.26 10.10 11.00
C VAL A 6 -7.69 9.63 11.22
N VAL A 7 -7.83 8.43 11.78
CA VAL A 7 -9.11 7.88 12.24
C VAL A 7 -8.95 7.45 13.70
N PRO A 8 -9.87 7.77 14.62
CA PRO A 8 -9.82 7.23 15.97
C PRO A 8 -9.80 5.70 15.93
N ARG A 9 -8.85 5.10 16.64
CA ARG A 9 -8.65 3.66 16.70
C ARG A 9 -9.93 2.90 17.02
N GLU A 10 -10.68 3.36 18.01
CA GLU A 10 -11.95 2.77 18.45
C GLU A 10 -13.07 2.85 17.41
N LYS A 11 -13.01 3.84 16.50
CA LYS A 11 -13.96 3.97 15.39
C LYS A 11 -13.57 3.09 14.21
N LEU A 12 -12.28 2.96 13.96
CA LEU A 12 -11.78 2.06 12.91
C LEU A 12 -11.99 0.58 13.30
N PHE A 13 -11.76 0.24 14.57
CA PHE A 13 -11.80 -1.13 15.10
C PHE A 13 -12.65 -1.22 16.38
N PRO A 14 -13.99 -1.10 16.29
CA PRO A 14 -14.85 -1.09 17.50
C PRO A 14 -14.96 -2.45 18.20
N ASP A 15 -14.89 -3.55 17.42
CA ASP A 15 -15.20 -4.90 17.95
C ASP A 15 -13.95 -5.71 18.25
N SER A 16 -12.90 -5.57 17.44
CA SER A 16 -11.66 -6.31 17.59
C SER A 16 -10.50 -5.50 17.03
N TYR A 17 -9.35 -5.60 17.68
CA TYR A 17 -8.16 -4.88 17.27
C TYR A 17 -7.19 -5.84 16.59
N PRO A 18 -7.07 -5.79 15.23
CA PRO A 18 -6.24 -6.74 14.51
C PRO A 18 -4.75 -6.49 14.74
N HIS A 19 -3.95 -7.54 14.65
CA HIS A 19 -2.51 -7.48 14.56
C HIS A 19 -2.05 -8.20 13.29
N GLY A 20 -1.14 -7.59 12.55
CA GLY A 20 -0.66 -8.10 11.27
C GLY A 20 -1.59 -7.76 10.10
N TYR A 21 -1.57 -8.60 9.07
CA TYR A 21 -2.35 -8.41 7.86
C TYR A 21 -3.77 -8.96 7.99
N LEU A 22 -4.75 -8.12 7.72
CA LEU A 22 -6.18 -8.42 7.68
C LEU A 22 -6.69 -8.34 6.23
N PRO A 23 -6.94 -9.47 5.54
CA PRO A 23 -7.42 -9.46 4.16
C PRO A 23 -8.85 -8.94 4.05
N PHE A 24 -9.18 -8.23 2.97
CA PHE A 24 -10.55 -7.77 2.72
C PHE A 24 -11.49 -8.89 2.29
N GLY A 25 -10.95 -10.01 1.80
CA GLY A 25 -11.72 -11.13 1.27
C GLY A 25 -12.41 -10.82 -0.06
N GLU A 26 -12.92 -11.87 -0.71
CA GLU A 26 -13.75 -11.73 -1.89
C GLU A 26 -15.21 -11.54 -1.44
N SER A 27 -15.83 -10.44 -1.83
CA SER A 27 -17.26 -10.21 -1.60
C SER A 27 -17.92 -9.66 -2.83
N SER A 28 -19.07 -10.23 -3.19
CA SER A 28 -19.88 -9.82 -4.33
C SER A 28 -20.60 -8.47 -4.10
N SER A 29 -20.61 -7.95 -2.88
CA SER A 29 -21.25 -6.67 -2.53
C SER A 29 -20.27 -5.76 -1.80
N ARG A 30 -19.92 -4.61 -2.40
CA ARG A 30 -19.05 -3.61 -1.78
C ARG A 30 -19.54 -3.12 -0.42
N SER A 31 -20.84 -2.91 -0.26
CA SER A 31 -21.42 -2.35 0.98
C SER A 31 -21.34 -3.28 2.19
N ASN A 32 -21.27 -4.60 1.96
CA ASN A 32 -21.21 -5.60 3.03
C ASN A 32 -19.85 -6.29 3.12
N SER A 33 -18.88 -5.88 2.28
CA SER A 33 -17.51 -6.37 2.38
C SER A 33 -16.78 -5.70 3.54
N LEU A 34 -15.80 -6.38 4.10
CA LEU A 34 -14.92 -5.78 5.11
C LEU A 34 -14.27 -4.49 4.61
N GLN A 35 -13.84 -4.46 3.34
CA GLN A 35 -13.33 -3.26 2.68
C GLN A 35 -14.33 -2.10 2.73
N GLY A 36 -15.60 -2.35 2.34
CA GLY A 36 -16.64 -1.32 2.33
C GLY A 36 -16.94 -0.76 3.71
N VAL A 37 -17.05 -1.65 4.71
CA VAL A 37 -17.26 -1.24 6.11
C VAL A 37 -16.11 -0.38 6.63
N LEU A 38 -14.87 -0.78 6.39
CA LEU A 38 -13.69 -0.03 6.85
C LEU A 38 -13.55 1.29 6.09
N GLN A 39 -13.82 1.30 4.78
CA GLN A 39 -13.81 2.53 3.98
C GLN A 39 -14.87 3.52 4.50
N GLN A 40 -16.08 3.06 4.79
CA GLN A 40 -17.13 3.89 5.38
C GLN A 40 -16.68 4.48 6.72
N ARG A 41 -16.06 3.68 7.61
CA ARG A 41 -15.52 4.18 8.90
C ARG A 41 -14.45 5.24 8.71
N VAL A 42 -13.57 5.07 7.71
CA VAL A 42 -12.55 6.05 7.35
C VAL A 42 -13.19 7.35 6.87
N GLU A 43 -14.21 7.28 6.01
CA GLU A 43 -14.92 8.45 5.48
C GLU A 43 -15.75 9.17 6.55
N GLU A 44 -16.39 8.45 7.46
CA GLU A 44 -17.28 9.03 8.50
C GLU A 44 -16.52 9.61 9.69
N HIS A 45 -15.37 9.03 10.04
CA HIS A 45 -14.67 9.36 11.29
C HIS A 45 -13.27 9.93 11.07
N GLY A 46 -12.82 10.02 9.82
CA GLY A 46 -11.50 10.56 9.50
C GLY A 46 -11.47 12.09 9.56
N PHE A 47 -10.35 12.63 10.01
CA PHE A 47 -10.09 14.06 10.06
C PHE A 47 -8.58 14.34 10.00
N TYR A 48 -8.23 15.61 9.83
CA TYR A 48 -6.83 16.02 9.76
C TYR A 48 -6.36 16.60 11.09
N VAL A 49 -5.15 16.20 11.51
CA VAL A 49 -4.44 16.77 12.67
C VAL A 49 -3.00 17.06 12.29
N GLU A 50 -2.34 17.87 13.07
CA GLU A 50 -0.89 18.08 12.94
C GLU A 50 -0.13 16.77 13.12
N ARG A 51 0.80 16.48 12.20
CA ARG A 51 1.57 15.21 12.17
C ARG A 51 2.29 14.96 13.51
N GLU A 52 2.90 15.96 14.09
CA GLU A 52 3.61 15.83 15.36
C GLU A 52 2.69 15.41 16.52
N TYR A 53 1.42 15.84 16.48
CA TYR A 53 0.41 15.39 17.44
C TYR A 53 -0.02 13.95 17.17
N ALA A 54 -0.26 13.58 15.91
CA ALA A 54 -0.63 12.22 15.53
C ALA A 54 0.45 11.21 15.93
N GLU A 55 1.73 11.52 15.71
CA GLU A 55 2.89 10.68 16.05
C GLU A 55 3.00 10.34 17.55
N ARG A 56 2.36 11.13 18.41
CA ARG A 56 2.36 10.95 19.88
C ARG A 56 1.03 10.45 20.44
N THR A 57 0.07 10.15 19.57
CA THR A 57 -1.31 9.82 19.98
C THR A 57 -1.75 8.46 19.46
N PRO A 58 -1.41 7.33 20.13
CA PRO A 58 -1.76 5.98 19.66
C PRO A 58 -3.28 5.69 19.59
N GLY A 59 -4.11 6.56 20.17
CA GLY A 59 -5.56 6.51 20.00
C GLY A 59 -6.04 6.97 18.62
N LEU A 60 -5.15 7.57 17.81
CA LEU A 60 -5.38 7.99 16.44
C LEU A 60 -4.53 7.13 15.50
N LYS A 61 -5.13 6.58 14.46
CA LYS A 61 -4.43 5.82 13.43
C LYS A 61 -4.30 6.66 12.16
N GLN A 62 -3.08 6.96 11.76
CA GLN A 62 -2.75 7.55 10.46
C GLN A 62 -2.97 6.48 9.39
N ILE A 63 -3.84 6.75 8.41
CA ILE A 63 -4.07 5.82 7.30
C ILE A 63 -2.99 6.05 6.26
N ILE A 64 -2.23 5.01 5.97
CA ILE A 64 -1.16 5.02 4.99
C ILE A 64 -1.55 4.13 3.81
N PRO A 65 -1.83 4.67 2.63
CA PRO A 65 -1.82 3.89 1.40
C PRO A 65 -0.47 3.16 1.28
N TYR A 66 -0.51 1.83 1.24
CA TYR A 66 0.68 0.99 1.17
C TYR A 66 0.55 0.07 -0.04
N THR A 67 1.22 0.44 -1.13
CA THR A 67 1.03 -0.15 -2.45
C THR A 67 2.17 -1.07 -2.83
N ILE A 68 1.88 -2.35 -2.98
CA ILE A 68 2.76 -3.35 -3.57
C ILE A 68 2.67 -3.22 -5.09
N VAL A 69 3.80 -3.13 -5.78
CA VAL A 69 3.84 -3.09 -7.24
C VAL A 69 4.23 -4.45 -7.78
N GLU A 70 3.36 -5.02 -8.61
CA GLU A 70 3.53 -6.33 -9.25
C GLU A 70 3.67 -6.16 -10.76
N ARG A 71 4.59 -6.94 -11.37
CA ARG A 71 4.79 -7.02 -12.80
C ARG A 71 5.17 -8.44 -13.21
N GLY A 72 4.30 -9.11 -13.94
CA GLY A 72 4.58 -10.45 -14.48
C GLY A 72 4.88 -11.53 -13.44
N GLY A 73 4.28 -11.44 -12.24
CA GLY A 73 4.50 -12.36 -11.13
C GLY A 73 5.70 -11.99 -10.24
N GLU A 74 6.42 -10.91 -10.55
CA GLU A 74 7.47 -10.36 -9.71
C GLU A 74 6.97 -9.13 -8.94
N VAL A 75 7.56 -8.87 -7.78
CA VAL A 75 7.20 -7.76 -6.89
C VAL A 75 8.39 -6.80 -6.78
N LEU A 76 8.10 -5.51 -6.84
CA LEU A 76 9.08 -4.46 -6.64
C LEU A 76 9.54 -4.45 -5.18
N CYS A 77 10.81 -4.73 -4.97
CA CYS A 77 11.47 -4.64 -3.67
C CYS A 77 12.36 -3.39 -3.64
N LEU A 78 12.11 -2.54 -2.68
CA LEU A 78 12.73 -1.23 -2.53
C LEU A 78 13.73 -1.22 -1.39
N THR A 79 14.80 -0.44 -1.55
CA THR A 79 15.78 -0.16 -0.49
C THR A 79 15.96 1.34 -0.42
N ARG A 80 15.74 1.93 0.76
CA ARG A 80 16.03 3.35 0.99
C ARG A 80 17.53 3.52 1.17
N THR A 81 18.11 4.45 0.40
CA THR A 81 19.50 4.82 0.55
C THR A 81 19.69 5.72 1.78
N LYS A 82 20.94 5.93 2.19
CA LYS A 82 21.29 6.81 3.32
C LYS A 82 20.98 8.29 3.08
N SER A 83 20.71 8.68 1.84
CA SER A 83 20.29 10.04 1.46
C SER A 83 18.79 10.28 1.65
N GLY A 84 17.97 9.23 1.84
CA GLY A 84 16.53 9.36 2.07
C GLY A 84 16.19 10.00 3.40
N GLY A 85 15.11 10.80 3.45
CA GLY A 85 14.74 11.64 4.60
C GLY A 85 14.40 10.90 5.90
N GLU A 86 13.99 9.61 5.85
CA GLU A 86 13.66 8.82 7.05
C GLU A 86 14.81 7.88 7.46
N ALA A 87 15.69 8.37 8.34
CA ALA A 87 16.82 7.61 8.86
C ALA A 87 16.46 6.23 9.46
N ARG A 88 15.24 6.08 9.97
CA ARG A 88 14.73 4.82 10.54
C ARG A 88 14.56 3.69 9.53
N LEU A 89 14.43 4.01 8.25
CA LEU A 89 14.23 3.08 7.15
C LEU A 89 15.49 2.88 6.29
N HIS A 90 16.61 3.50 6.65
CA HIS A 90 17.87 3.29 5.95
C HIS A 90 18.29 1.82 6.01
N ASP A 91 18.70 1.30 4.87
CA ASP A 91 19.12 -0.10 4.69
C ASP A 91 18.04 -1.15 4.97
N LYS A 92 16.75 -0.73 5.16
CA LYS A 92 15.62 -1.66 5.22
C LYS A 92 15.04 -1.90 3.84
N LEU A 93 14.63 -3.15 3.65
CA LEU A 93 13.89 -3.58 2.47
C LEU A 93 12.40 -3.33 2.68
N SER A 94 11.73 -2.77 1.67
CA SER A 94 10.29 -2.53 1.66
C SER A 94 9.65 -3.06 0.38
N LEU A 95 8.45 -3.60 0.49
CA LEU A 95 7.61 -3.97 -0.67
C LEU A 95 6.58 -2.89 -1.01
N GLY A 96 6.30 -2.00 -0.07
CA GLY A 96 5.27 -0.99 -0.25
C GLY A 96 5.82 0.38 -0.57
N VAL A 97 5.11 1.05 -1.46
CA VAL A 97 5.24 2.47 -1.76
C VAL A 97 4.01 3.18 -1.23
N GLY A 98 4.18 4.32 -0.61
CA GLY A 98 3.10 5.13 -0.10
C GLY A 98 3.56 6.11 0.97
N GLY A 99 2.65 6.97 1.38
CA GLY A 99 2.93 8.01 2.35
C GLY A 99 1.67 8.49 3.06
N HIS A 100 1.75 9.65 3.70
CA HIS A 100 0.65 10.21 4.47
C HIS A 100 -0.43 10.77 3.54
N ILE A 101 -1.69 10.63 3.97
CA ILE A 101 -2.79 11.35 3.35
C ILE A 101 -2.79 12.78 3.91
N ASN A 102 -2.65 13.76 3.04
CA ASN A 102 -2.57 15.18 3.38
C ASN A 102 -3.83 15.94 2.94
N PRO A 103 -4.09 17.17 3.44
CA PRO A 103 -5.26 17.95 3.02
C PRO A 103 -5.39 18.19 1.52
N ILE A 104 -4.29 18.19 0.77
CA ILE A 104 -4.30 18.31 -0.70
C ILE A 104 -5.03 17.13 -1.37
N ASP A 105 -5.07 15.97 -0.74
CA ASP A 105 -5.72 14.76 -1.26
C ASP A 105 -7.26 14.84 -1.20
N LEU A 106 -7.83 15.85 -0.54
CA LEU A 106 -9.26 16.18 -0.61
C LEU A 106 -9.63 17.02 -1.84
N THR A 107 -8.65 17.61 -2.50
CA THR A 107 -8.91 18.46 -3.66
C THR A 107 -9.33 17.57 -4.84
N PRO A 108 -10.45 17.87 -5.54
CA PRO A 108 -10.83 17.15 -6.75
C PRO A 108 -9.68 17.18 -7.75
N GLY A 109 -9.32 16.02 -8.30
CA GLY A 109 -8.41 15.97 -9.45
C GLY A 109 -8.98 16.74 -10.64
N PRO A 110 -8.19 16.92 -11.73
CA PRO A 110 -8.60 17.70 -12.91
C PRO A 110 -9.94 17.28 -13.53
N GLU A 111 -10.40 16.08 -13.27
CA GLU A 111 -11.67 15.50 -13.77
C GLU A 111 -12.79 15.42 -12.72
N GLY A 112 -12.64 16.04 -11.55
CA GLY A 112 -13.66 16.00 -10.49
C GLY A 112 -13.84 14.64 -9.82
N GLN A 113 -12.94 13.70 -10.08
CA GLN A 113 -12.98 12.36 -9.52
C GLN A 113 -12.40 12.33 -8.09
N ASN A 114 -13.08 11.59 -7.21
CA ASN A 114 -12.63 11.18 -5.88
C ASN A 114 -12.50 12.22 -4.76
N ALA A 115 -13.23 13.32 -4.79
CA ALA A 115 -13.31 14.25 -3.64
C ALA A 115 -13.74 13.59 -2.31
N ARG A 116 -14.24 12.34 -2.37
CA ARG A 116 -14.71 11.56 -1.20
C ARG A 116 -13.83 10.39 -0.80
N ASN A 117 -12.77 10.08 -1.56
CA ASN A 117 -11.86 8.99 -1.23
C ASN A 117 -10.41 9.48 -1.13
N PRO A 118 -10.01 9.98 0.05
CA PRO A 118 -8.67 10.51 0.26
C PRO A 118 -7.58 9.44 0.07
N ILE A 119 -7.88 8.15 0.32
CA ILE A 119 -6.95 7.04 0.13
C ILE A 119 -6.55 6.93 -1.34
N ALA A 120 -7.54 6.94 -2.26
CA ALA A 120 -7.28 6.80 -3.69
C ALA A 120 -6.44 7.97 -4.23
N ARG A 121 -6.77 9.22 -3.82
CA ARG A 121 -6.01 10.39 -4.27
C ARG A 121 -4.59 10.42 -3.70
N ALA A 122 -4.42 10.09 -2.42
CA ALA A 122 -3.10 9.97 -1.82
C ALA A 122 -2.27 8.87 -2.49
N THR A 123 -2.89 7.72 -2.85
CA THR A 123 -2.20 6.67 -3.61
C THR A 123 -1.71 7.20 -4.96
N GLU A 124 -2.56 7.91 -5.70
CA GLU A 124 -2.18 8.48 -7.00
C GLU A 124 -0.99 9.44 -6.84
N ARG A 125 -1.05 10.37 -5.89
CA ARG A 125 0.03 11.33 -5.63
C ARG A 125 1.32 10.64 -5.18
N GLU A 126 1.28 9.89 -4.09
CA GLU A 126 2.48 9.27 -3.49
C GLU A 126 3.11 8.24 -4.44
N VAL A 127 2.29 7.37 -5.05
CA VAL A 127 2.81 6.25 -5.84
C VAL A 127 3.16 6.68 -7.27
N LEU A 128 2.23 7.35 -7.98
CA LEU A 128 2.36 7.59 -9.42
C LEU A 128 2.95 8.96 -9.74
N GLU A 129 2.70 9.98 -8.91
CA GLU A 129 3.20 11.33 -9.17
C GLU A 129 4.57 11.57 -8.51
N GLU A 130 4.81 11.05 -7.29
CA GLU A 130 6.01 11.35 -6.51
C GLU A 130 7.07 10.23 -6.58
N GLU A 131 6.73 8.97 -6.29
CA GLU A 131 7.73 7.92 -6.09
C GLU A 131 8.05 7.11 -7.36
N LEU A 132 7.04 6.76 -8.17
CA LEU A 132 7.21 5.89 -9.31
C LEU A 132 6.78 6.52 -10.63
N PHE A 133 7.47 6.14 -11.69
CA PHE A 133 6.98 6.24 -13.06
C PHE A 133 6.52 4.85 -13.50
N VAL A 134 5.23 4.72 -13.85
CA VAL A 134 4.63 3.48 -14.34
C VAL A 134 4.19 3.69 -15.77
N GLU A 135 4.75 2.93 -16.71
CA GLU A 135 4.44 3.04 -18.12
C GLU A 135 3.23 2.19 -18.49
N GLY A 136 2.34 2.77 -19.29
CA GLY A 136 1.19 2.06 -19.85
C GLY A 136 0.08 1.74 -18.83
N PRO A 137 -0.85 0.83 -19.20
CA PRO A 137 -1.98 0.47 -18.37
C PRO A 137 -1.57 -0.22 -17.07
N HIS A 138 -2.25 0.11 -15.99
CA HIS A 138 -2.11 -0.55 -14.71
C HIS A 138 -3.47 -0.70 -14.03
N GLU A 139 -3.57 -1.66 -13.14
CA GLU A 139 -4.74 -1.92 -12.31
C GLU A 139 -4.35 -1.75 -10.84
N LEU A 140 -5.14 -0.98 -10.08
CA LEU A 140 -4.96 -0.79 -8.65
C LEU A 140 -6.13 -1.41 -7.91
N ARG A 141 -5.85 -2.33 -6.96
CA ARG A 141 -6.87 -2.95 -6.12
C ARG A 141 -6.49 -2.93 -4.66
N SER A 142 -7.44 -2.64 -3.79
CA SER A 142 -7.26 -2.75 -2.34
C SER A 142 -7.43 -4.21 -1.92
N VAL A 143 -6.52 -4.72 -1.08
CA VAL A 143 -6.45 -6.14 -0.73
C VAL A 143 -6.56 -6.41 0.77
N GLY A 144 -6.34 -5.42 1.62
CA GLY A 144 -6.44 -5.60 3.06
C GLY A 144 -5.98 -4.38 3.87
N LEU A 145 -5.99 -4.54 5.17
CA LEU A 145 -5.36 -3.64 6.13
C LEU A 145 -4.15 -4.31 6.79
N LEU A 146 -3.22 -3.49 7.25
CA LEU A 146 -2.09 -3.92 8.05
C LEU A 146 -1.97 -3.06 9.30
N ASN A 147 -2.05 -3.67 10.48
CA ASN A 147 -1.86 -3.01 11.75
C ASN A 147 -0.79 -3.72 12.57
N ASP A 148 0.18 -2.97 13.07
CA ASP A 148 1.29 -3.49 13.86
C ASP A 148 1.66 -2.53 14.98
N ASP A 149 1.24 -2.84 16.19
CA ASP A 149 1.54 -2.04 17.39
C ASP A 149 2.81 -2.51 18.13
N SER A 150 3.59 -3.40 17.52
CA SER A 150 4.82 -3.92 18.15
C SER A 150 5.94 -2.88 18.29
N ASN A 151 5.80 -1.75 17.60
CA ASN A 151 6.75 -0.66 17.62
C ASN A 151 6.05 0.71 17.61
N PRO A 152 6.72 1.80 18.05
CA PRO A 152 6.09 3.12 18.14
C PRO A 152 5.56 3.68 16.82
N VAL A 153 6.17 3.33 15.68
CA VAL A 153 5.70 3.78 14.37
C VAL A 153 4.39 3.07 14.02
N GLY A 154 4.36 1.75 14.11
CA GLY A 154 3.15 0.98 13.82
C GLY A 154 1.99 1.30 14.78
N ALA A 155 2.30 1.69 16.04
CA ALA A 155 1.27 2.04 17.02
C ALA A 155 0.38 3.22 16.60
N VAL A 156 0.87 4.11 15.75
CA VAL A 156 0.14 5.29 15.25
C VAL A 156 -0.24 5.21 13.76
N HIS A 157 0.12 4.13 13.07
CA HIS A 157 -0.16 3.94 11.65
C HIS A 157 -1.00 2.69 11.38
N VAL A 158 -1.76 2.72 10.29
CA VAL A 158 -2.44 1.56 9.68
C VAL A 158 -2.21 1.60 8.18
N GLY A 159 -1.69 0.51 7.62
CA GLY A 159 -1.51 0.36 6.18
C GLY A 159 -2.82 -0.01 5.49
N TRP A 160 -3.27 0.80 4.53
CA TRP A 160 -4.29 0.40 3.55
C TRP A 160 -3.58 -0.29 2.40
N VAL A 161 -3.54 -1.64 2.44
CA VAL A 161 -2.74 -2.44 1.52
C VAL A 161 -3.40 -2.53 0.16
N GLN A 162 -2.63 -2.18 -0.86
CA GLN A 162 -3.03 -2.18 -2.26
C GLN A 162 -2.02 -2.97 -3.10
N VAL A 163 -2.48 -3.49 -4.23
CA VAL A 163 -1.63 -4.05 -5.28
C VAL A 163 -1.86 -3.26 -6.56
N LEU A 164 -0.79 -2.74 -7.12
CA LEU A 164 -0.73 -2.15 -8.44
C LEU A 164 -0.10 -3.17 -9.38
N SER A 165 -0.90 -3.69 -10.31
CA SER A 165 -0.45 -4.64 -11.33
C SER A 165 -0.24 -3.94 -12.67
N THR A 166 0.90 -4.15 -13.32
CA THR A 166 1.23 -3.59 -14.63
C THR A 166 2.01 -4.59 -15.49
N GLN A 167 2.03 -4.34 -16.80
CA GLN A 167 2.94 -5.04 -17.74
C GLN A 167 4.01 -4.07 -18.29
N GLY A 168 3.89 -2.79 -17.95
CA GLY A 168 4.79 -1.75 -18.41
C GLY A 168 6.08 -1.63 -17.59
N ASP A 169 6.93 -0.73 -18.01
CA ASP A 169 8.15 -0.42 -17.25
C ASP A 169 7.81 0.38 -15.99
N VAL A 170 8.53 0.08 -14.92
CA VAL A 170 8.39 0.78 -13.64
C VAL A 170 9.76 1.27 -13.20
N ARG A 171 9.86 2.55 -12.94
CA ARG A 171 11.10 3.22 -12.52
C ARG A 171 10.85 4.08 -11.29
N VAL A 172 11.77 4.04 -10.35
CA VAL A 172 11.79 4.96 -9.21
C VAL A 172 12.17 6.36 -9.70
N ARG A 173 11.46 7.40 -9.26
CA ARG A 173 11.73 8.78 -9.65
C ARG A 173 12.94 9.36 -8.92
N GLU A 174 13.05 9.13 -7.62
CA GLU A 174 14.11 9.66 -6.76
C GLU A 174 15.22 8.61 -6.55
N VAL A 175 15.97 8.31 -7.61
CA VAL A 175 17.02 7.27 -7.63
C VAL A 175 18.14 7.48 -6.60
N ASP A 176 18.34 8.70 -6.12
CA ASP A 176 19.32 9.03 -5.08
C ASP A 176 18.83 8.62 -3.68
N GLN A 177 17.53 8.45 -3.50
CA GLN A 177 16.90 8.14 -2.21
C GLN A 177 16.37 6.70 -2.12
N LEU A 178 15.99 6.14 -3.27
CA LEU A 178 15.31 4.85 -3.34
C LEU A 178 15.84 4.02 -4.52
N VAL A 179 16.17 2.77 -4.25
CA VAL A 179 16.56 1.78 -5.27
C VAL A 179 15.53 0.67 -5.31
N GLY A 180 15.01 0.36 -6.50
CA GLY A 180 14.00 -0.67 -6.70
C GLY A 180 14.45 -1.78 -7.64
N ASN A 181 14.20 -3.03 -7.29
CA ASN A 181 14.41 -4.18 -8.15
C ASN A 181 13.22 -5.13 -8.05
N PHE A 182 12.76 -5.65 -9.18
CA PHE A 182 11.76 -6.70 -9.20
C PHE A 182 12.38 -8.03 -8.76
N LYS A 183 11.63 -8.76 -7.93
CA LYS A 183 12.03 -10.05 -7.36
C LYS A 183 10.87 -11.02 -7.40
N SER A 184 11.16 -12.29 -7.65
CA SER A 184 10.15 -13.35 -7.56
C SER A 184 9.65 -13.51 -6.12
N VAL A 185 8.42 -13.99 -5.96
CA VAL A 185 7.87 -14.28 -4.62
C VAL A 185 8.75 -15.27 -3.86
N SER A 186 9.24 -16.31 -4.53
CA SER A 186 10.12 -17.31 -3.91
C SER A 186 11.46 -16.71 -3.45
N GLU A 187 12.03 -15.76 -4.19
CA GLU A 187 13.23 -15.04 -3.77
C GLU A 187 12.96 -14.20 -2.51
N LEU A 188 11.87 -13.45 -2.47
CA LEU A 188 11.49 -12.63 -1.32
C LEU A 188 11.24 -13.49 -0.06
N GLN A 189 10.56 -14.63 -0.22
CA GLN A 189 10.32 -15.58 0.87
C GLN A 189 11.66 -16.14 1.40
N SER A 190 12.56 -16.55 0.51
CA SER A 190 13.88 -17.04 0.88
C SER A 190 14.73 -15.96 1.59
N MET A 191 14.68 -14.72 1.10
CA MET A 191 15.35 -13.59 1.76
C MET A 191 14.83 -13.36 3.18
N LEU A 192 13.51 -13.43 3.37
CA LEU A 192 12.91 -13.30 4.70
C LEU A 192 13.34 -14.42 5.64
N GLU A 193 13.35 -15.67 5.19
CA GLU A 193 13.80 -16.83 5.95
C GLU A 193 15.28 -16.72 6.35
N GLN A 194 16.11 -16.13 5.50
CA GLN A 194 17.53 -15.86 5.75
C GLN A 194 17.77 -14.66 6.65
N GLY A 195 16.71 -13.98 7.13
CA GLY A 195 16.82 -12.85 8.05
C GLY A 195 17.20 -11.52 7.38
N ALA A 196 16.90 -11.36 6.08
CA ALA A 196 17.08 -10.06 5.42
C ALA A 196 16.30 -8.97 6.16
N ASN A 197 16.86 -7.75 6.20
CA ASN A 197 16.34 -6.64 7.00
C ASN A 197 15.13 -5.98 6.36
N PHE A 198 14.01 -6.72 6.29
CA PHE A 198 12.73 -6.14 5.87
C PHE A 198 12.12 -5.28 6.99
N GLU A 199 11.39 -4.23 6.59
CA GLU A 199 10.49 -3.55 7.51
C GLU A 199 9.35 -4.48 7.95
N THR A 200 8.72 -4.20 9.09
CA THR A 200 7.75 -5.10 9.70
C THR A 200 6.53 -5.36 8.81
N TRP A 201 6.02 -4.33 8.12
CA TRP A 201 4.86 -4.47 7.25
C TRP A 201 5.13 -5.40 6.07
N SER A 202 6.29 -5.26 5.42
CA SER A 202 6.72 -6.18 4.36
C SER A 202 6.86 -7.61 4.88
N SER A 203 7.39 -7.79 6.09
CA SER A 203 7.55 -9.12 6.70
C SER A 203 6.21 -9.83 6.93
N PHE A 204 5.13 -9.10 7.24
CA PHE A 204 3.77 -9.67 7.33
C PHE A 204 3.19 -10.07 5.97
N LEU A 205 3.57 -9.36 4.90
CA LEU A 205 2.98 -9.53 3.58
C LEU A 205 3.71 -10.58 2.73
N ILE A 206 5.05 -10.73 2.87
CA ILE A 206 5.85 -11.66 2.08
C ILE A 206 5.27 -13.09 2.08
N PRO A 207 4.86 -13.69 3.23
CA PRO A 207 4.28 -15.03 3.24
C PRO A 207 2.90 -15.14 2.56
N LYS A 208 2.29 -14.01 2.17
CA LYS A 208 0.96 -13.93 1.56
C LYS A 208 1.00 -13.46 0.09
N LEU A 209 2.19 -13.16 -0.45
CA LEU A 209 2.33 -12.55 -1.77
C LEU A 209 1.66 -13.37 -2.87
N ASP A 210 1.77 -14.70 -2.85
CA ASP A 210 1.13 -15.55 -3.85
C ASP A 210 -0.39 -15.31 -3.92
N LEU A 211 -1.04 -15.12 -2.78
CA LEU A 211 -2.47 -14.80 -2.72
C LEU A 211 -2.76 -13.35 -3.11
N LEU A 212 -1.85 -12.42 -2.77
CA LEU A 212 -2.02 -10.99 -3.02
C LEU A 212 -1.86 -10.63 -4.49
N ILE A 213 -0.91 -11.25 -5.20
CA ILE A 213 -0.61 -10.93 -6.61
C ILE A 213 -1.38 -11.83 -7.60
N SER A 214 -1.93 -12.98 -7.16
CA SER A 214 -2.80 -13.79 -8.00
C SER A 214 -4.01 -12.97 -8.41
N ASN A 215 -4.06 -12.56 -9.68
CA ASN A 215 -5.21 -11.84 -10.22
C ASN A 215 -6.29 -12.85 -10.64
N PRO A 216 -7.47 -12.92 -9.99
CA PRO A 216 -8.54 -13.82 -10.41
C PRO A 216 -9.07 -13.53 -11.83
N ASN A 217 -8.76 -12.36 -12.39
CA ASN A 217 -9.19 -11.94 -13.72
C ASN A 217 -8.17 -12.23 -14.84
N CYS A 218 -6.99 -12.73 -14.54
CA CYS A 218 -6.00 -13.11 -15.55
C CYS A 218 -6.29 -14.53 -16.10
N ASN A 219 -7.48 -14.76 -16.60
CA ASN A 219 -7.74 -15.87 -17.52
C ASN A 219 -7.04 -15.52 -18.84
N THR A 220 -5.83 -16.04 -19.02
CA THR A 220 -5.13 -16.05 -20.30
C THR A 220 -6.02 -16.78 -21.29
N ALA A 221 -6.70 -16.00 -22.15
CA ALA A 221 -7.33 -16.57 -23.34
C ALA A 221 -6.24 -17.30 -24.14
N PRO A 222 -6.44 -18.58 -24.53
CA PRO A 222 -5.45 -19.31 -25.31
C PRO A 222 -5.27 -18.59 -26.65
N GLN A 223 -4.04 -18.24 -26.99
CA GLN A 223 -3.69 -17.65 -28.27
C GLN A 223 -4.14 -18.62 -29.37
N PRO A 224 -4.83 -18.16 -30.43
CA PRO A 224 -5.19 -19.00 -31.56
C PRO A 224 -3.90 -19.49 -32.24
N LYS A 225 -3.74 -20.80 -32.32
CA LYS A 225 -2.67 -21.42 -33.09
C LYS A 225 -2.80 -20.98 -34.57
N HIS A 226 -1.85 -20.20 -35.04
CA HIS A 226 -1.70 -19.98 -36.48
C HIS A 226 -1.52 -21.34 -37.17
N GLN A 227 -2.55 -21.78 -37.88
CA GLN A 227 -2.42 -22.85 -38.87
C GLN A 227 -1.72 -22.24 -40.08
N THR A 228 -0.49 -22.64 -40.31
CA THR A 228 0.22 -22.48 -41.58
C THR A 228 -0.41 -23.45 -42.59
N GLN A 229 -0.95 -22.91 -43.66
CA GLN A 229 -1.12 -23.60 -44.93
C GLN A 229 0.03 -23.26 -45.86
#